data_818ee3e29a9dbc6bbbf53c09ea91c47e
#
_entry.id   818ee3e29a9dbc6bbbf53c09ea91c47e
#
_cell.length_a   1.000
_cell.length_b   1.000
_cell.length_c   1.000
_cell.angle_alpha   90.00
_cell.angle_beta   90.00
_cell.angle_gamma   90.00
#
_symmetry.space_group_name_H-M   'P 1'
#
loop_
_entity.id
_entity.type
_entity.pdbx_description
1 polymer ?
#
loop_
_entity_poly.entity_id
_entity_poly.type
_entity_poly.pdbx_seq_one_letter_code
_entity_poly.pdbx_strand_id
1 'polypeptide(L)'
;MAITAFAQTTIFGDITLHQDAKLTFFDSPVRFVQGNISAPAANDAIVVFSAAQAQSANDNSHVETPIFIRHQTDFTFPTGDQGIYQPLSIINGDDSDLAVFFQRISFEDISLPKGVNFISNQFHWLVSGEKRAQLWLSWNTNSLLNQMTDALDELVILGYTNTGWEVIASQLGLFAADGITPTSLEEGTLLSEDNIPFSRYKAFTIGGAKKITSIMVSEGLTPNGDNVNDTWYIENIERHPDVVIRVYNRWGGEVFFHQGIYNNDWGGTYKNNLETLPDAPYYYRIDLDNDGYVEHQGWIYINH
;
A
#
# COMPACT_ATOMS: atom_id res chain seq x y z
N MET A 1 22.58 46.44 -5.62
CA MET A 1 21.53 45.49 -6.00
C MET A 1 22.25 44.20 -6.45
N ALA A 2 22.37 43.22 -5.59
CA ALA A 2 23.00 41.95 -5.92
C ALA A 2 21.97 41.08 -6.62
N ILE A 3 22.13 40.79 -7.87
CA ILE A 3 21.35 39.80 -8.62
C ILE A 3 22.00 38.46 -8.28
N THR A 4 21.38 37.68 -7.39
CA THR A 4 21.76 36.29 -7.16
C THR A 4 21.17 35.50 -8.31
N ALA A 5 21.96 35.18 -9.33
CA ALA A 5 21.58 34.24 -10.37
C ALA A 5 21.74 32.84 -9.78
N PHE A 6 20.64 32.13 -9.51
CA PHE A 6 20.70 30.70 -9.24
C PHE A 6 21.05 29.99 -10.55
N ALA A 7 22.22 29.37 -10.58
CA ALA A 7 22.60 28.53 -11.72
C ALA A 7 21.70 27.27 -11.67
N GLN A 8 20.90 27.07 -12.70
CA GLN A 8 20.11 25.85 -12.87
C GLN A 8 20.83 24.90 -13.82
N THR A 9 21.02 23.64 -13.43
CA THR A 9 21.49 22.61 -14.34
C THR A 9 20.31 22.10 -15.18
N THR A 10 20.51 21.97 -16.48
CA THR A 10 19.49 21.46 -17.40
C THR A 10 20.01 20.21 -18.10
N ILE A 11 19.26 19.12 -18.04
CA ILE A 11 19.52 17.90 -18.79
C ILE A 11 18.80 18.02 -20.13
N PHE A 12 19.59 18.00 -21.19
CA PHE A 12 19.10 18.09 -22.57
C PHE A 12 19.91 17.15 -23.47
N GLY A 13 19.47 15.91 -23.53
CA GLY A 13 20.11 14.77 -24.23
C GLY A 13 20.54 13.66 -23.28
N ASP A 14 20.76 12.48 -23.86
CA ASP A 14 21.13 11.28 -23.10
C ASP A 14 22.53 11.40 -22.49
N ILE A 15 22.64 10.96 -21.24
CA ILE A 15 23.90 10.84 -20.51
C ILE A 15 24.09 9.37 -20.16
N THR A 16 25.13 8.74 -20.70
CA THR A 16 25.48 7.38 -20.36
C THR A 16 26.68 7.37 -19.40
N LEU A 17 26.50 6.81 -18.22
CA LEU A 17 27.54 6.65 -17.21
C LEU A 17 28.23 5.30 -17.40
N HIS A 18 29.56 5.29 -17.39
CA HIS A 18 30.36 4.08 -17.56
C HIS A 18 31.21 3.79 -16.31
N GLN A 19 31.41 2.52 -16.00
CA GLN A 19 32.36 2.00 -14.99
C GLN A 19 32.45 2.84 -13.73
N ASP A 20 31.68 2.56 -12.71
CA ASP A 20 31.72 3.21 -11.40
C ASP A 20 31.62 4.74 -11.44
N ALA A 21 31.12 5.30 -12.55
CA ALA A 21 31.00 6.73 -12.70
C ALA A 21 30.01 7.32 -11.70
N LYS A 22 30.38 8.46 -11.14
CA LYS A 22 29.55 9.22 -10.22
C LYS A 22 29.24 10.59 -10.78
N LEU A 23 27.98 10.82 -11.15
CA LEU A 23 27.47 12.13 -11.51
C LEU A 23 26.86 12.81 -10.29
N THR A 24 27.37 13.97 -9.89
CA THR A 24 26.88 14.67 -8.69
C THR A 24 26.35 16.05 -9.02
N PHE A 25 25.16 16.35 -8.56
CA PHE A 25 24.53 17.67 -8.60
C PHE A 25 24.57 18.28 -7.18
N PHE A 26 24.98 19.55 -7.09
CA PHE A 26 25.14 20.27 -5.83
C PHE A 26 24.26 21.53 -5.79
N ASP A 27 23.57 21.75 -4.69
CA ASP A 27 22.96 23.01 -4.23
C ASP A 27 22.09 23.77 -5.26
N SER A 28 21.80 23.16 -6.41
CA SER A 28 21.02 23.79 -7.47
C SER A 28 19.99 22.84 -8.06
N PRO A 29 18.80 23.33 -8.44
CA PRO A 29 17.80 22.51 -9.09
C PRO A 29 18.32 21.94 -10.41
N VAL A 30 17.98 20.68 -10.68
CA VAL A 30 18.28 19.99 -11.94
C VAL A 30 16.98 19.84 -12.70
N ARG A 31 16.89 20.52 -13.84
CA ARG A 31 15.72 20.44 -14.71
C ARG A 31 15.93 19.41 -15.79
N PHE A 32 15.03 18.45 -15.83
CA PHE A 32 14.94 17.43 -16.87
C PHE A 32 14.07 17.97 -18.02
N VAL A 33 14.59 17.97 -19.24
CA VAL A 33 13.88 18.46 -20.43
C VAL A 33 13.74 17.36 -21.46
N GLN A 34 14.86 16.71 -21.81
CA GLN A 34 14.91 15.62 -22.77
C GLN A 34 16.17 14.76 -22.52
N GLY A 35 16.06 13.46 -22.74
CA GLY A 35 17.15 12.49 -22.60
C GLY A 35 17.28 11.95 -21.17
N ASN A 36 17.67 10.69 -21.09
CA ASN A 36 17.78 9.94 -19.84
C ASN A 36 19.23 9.91 -19.32
N ILE A 37 19.37 9.79 -17.99
CA ILE A 37 20.67 9.45 -17.38
C ILE A 37 20.63 7.94 -17.10
N SER A 38 21.44 7.18 -17.80
CA SER A 38 21.47 5.71 -17.72
C SER A 38 22.88 5.17 -17.52
N ALA A 39 22.96 3.91 -17.12
CA ALA A 39 24.20 3.15 -17.09
C ALA A 39 23.96 1.74 -17.67
N PRO A 40 24.91 1.16 -18.41
CA PRO A 40 24.81 -0.22 -18.83
C PRO A 40 24.63 -1.16 -17.63
N ALA A 41 23.85 -2.23 -17.80
CA ALA A 41 23.71 -3.28 -16.80
C ALA A 41 25.10 -3.78 -16.35
N ALA A 42 25.26 -4.04 -15.04
CA ALA A 42 26.51 -4.43 -14.39
C ALA A 42 27.55 -3.32 -14.14
N ASN A 43 27.13 -2.06 -14.18
CA ASN A 43 27.95 -0.94 -13.72
C ASN A 43 27.47 -0.44 -12.36
N ASP A 44 28.41 -0.11 -11.45
CA ASP A 44 28.14 0.54 -10.16
C ASP A 44 28.01 2.07 -10.28
N ALA A 45 27.61 2.56 -11.47
CA ALA A 45 27.45 3.98 -11.72
C ALA A 45 26.23 4.53 -10.96
N ILE A 46 26.38 5.73 -10.40
CA ILE A 46 25.36 6.37 -9.57
C ILE A 46 25.17 7.85 -9.92
N VAL A 47 23.95 8.34 -9.71
CA VAL A 47 23.63 9.77 -9.70
C VAL A 47 23.45 10.25 -8.26
N VAL A 48 24.02 11.37 -7.90
CA VAL A 48 23.93 11.94 -6.56
C VAL A 48 23.31 13.33 -6.61
N PHE A 49 22.29 13.54 -5.80
CA PHE A 49 21.72 14.84 -5.52
C PHE A 49 22.10 15.24 -4.08
N SER A 50 23.01 16.23 -3.96
CA SER A 50 23.45 16.78 -2.68
C SER A 50 22.85 18.16 -2.49
N ALA A 51 21.85 18.31 -1.64
CA ALA A 51 21.06 19.53 -1.46
C ALA A 51 20.47 20.10 -2.78
N ALA A 52 20.31 19.25 -3.80
CA ALA A 52 19.80 19.60 -5.12
C ALA A 52 18.47 18.91 -5.40
N GLN A 53 17.51 19.59 -5.98
CA GLN A 53 16.18 19.06 -6.32
C GLN A 53 16.10 18.68 -7.80
N ALA A 54 15.39 17.57 -8.11
CA ALA A 54 15.03 17.22 -9.48
C ALA A 54 13.71 17.88 -9.87
N GLN A 55 13.61 18.40 -11.09
CA GLN A 55 12.43 19.10 -11.58
C GLN A 55 12.08 18.65 -13.00
N SER A 56 10.77 18.54 -13.28
CA SER A 56 10.22 18.29 -14.63
C SER A 56 10.64 16.96 -15.26
N ALA A 57 11.02 15.95 -14.45
CA ALA A 57 11.26 14.61 -14.96
C ALA A 57 9.96 13.98 -15.49
N ASN A 58 10.08 13.21 -16.57
CA ASN A 58 8.97 12.59 -17.29
C ASN A 58 9.47 11.38 -18.10
N ASP A 59 8.61 10.73 -18.90
CA ASP A 59 8.97 9.54 -19.70
C ASP A 59 10.13 9.78 -20.67
N ASN A 60 10.30 11.02 -21.15
CA ASN A 60 11.38 11.36 -22.08
C ASN A 60 12.64 11.87 -21.38
N SER A 61 12.62 12.00 -20.05
CA SER A 61 13.74 12.56 -19.30
C SER A 61 13.68 12.16 -17.82
N HIS A 62 14.44 11.14 -17.46
CA HIS A 62 14.53 10.58 -16.10
C HIS A 62 15.87 9.88 -15.85
N VAL A 63 16.02 9.20 -14.72
CA VAL A 63 17.24 8.49 -14.34
C VAL A 63 16.98 7.00 -14.25
N GLU A 64 17.72 6.21 -15.02
CA GLU A 64 17.67 4.75 -15.13
C GLU A 64 18.88 4.06 -14.46
N THR A 65 19.42 4.65 -13.40
CA THR A 65 20.54 4.13 -12.61
C THR A 65 20.32 4.49 -11.13
N PRO A 66 21.01 3.86 -10.18
CA PRO A 66 20.82 4.20 -8.77
C PRO A 66 21.03 5.70 -8.48
N ILE A 67 20.09 6.25 -7.71
CA ILE A 67 20.09 7.64 -7.26
C ILE A 67 20.39 7.68 -5.78
N PHE A 68 21.39 8.48 -5.40
CA PHE A 68 21.72 8.80 -4.03
C PHE A 68 21.30 10.21 -3.68
N ILE A 69 20.68 10.42 -2.52
CA ILE A 69 20.42 11.76 -1.98
C ILE A 69 21.24 12.00 -0.70
N ARG A 70 21.62 13.26 -0.52
CA ARG A 70 22.28 13.76 0.70
C ARG A 70 21.70 15.11 1.08
N HIS A 71 21.54 15.33 2.39
CA HIS A 71 21.04 16.58 2.94
C HIS A 71 19.66 16.98 2.34
N GLN A 72 18.75 15.99 2.27
CA GLN A 72 17.40 16.14 1.73
C GLN A 72 16.39 15.58 2.73
N THR A 73 15.43 16.39 3.16
CA THR A 73 14.29 15.95 3.98
C THR A 73 13.09 15.57 3.12
N ASP A 74 12.96 16.23 1.98
CA ASP A 74 11.91 16.02 0.99
C ASP A 74 12.57 15.93 -0.39
N PHE A 75 12.27 14.86 -1.11
CA PHE A 75 12.83 14.65 -2.43
C PHE A 75 11.98 13.73 -3.28
N THR A 76 11.76 14.11 -4.53
CA THR A 76 11.20 13.23 -5.56
C THR A 76 12.33 12.67 -6.40
N PHE A 77 12.56 11.38 -6.28
CA PHE A 77 13.53 10.65 -7.08
C PHE A 77 13.02 10.57 -8.52
N PRO A 78 13.77 11.14 -9.49
CA PRO A 78 13.37 11.12 -10.90
C PRO A 78 13.66 9.76 -11.53
N THR A 79 13.16 8.68 -10.90
CA THR A 79 13.39 7.29 -11.31
C THR A 79 12.55 6.91 -12.52
N GLY A 80 13.10 6.05 -13.36
CA GLY A 80 12.41 5.38 -14.45
C GLY A 80 13.21 4.20 -14.96
N ASP A 81 12.64 3.44 -15.88
CA ASP A 81 13.29 2.31 -16.56
C ASP A 81 12.58 2.04 -17.88
N GLN A 82 13.36 1.73 -18.92
CA GLN A 82 12.86 1.42 -20.26
C GLN A 82 11.95 2.51 -20.86
N GLY A 83 12.30 3.79 -20.63
CA GLY A 83 11.55 4.93 -21.15
C GLY A 83 10.25 5.22 -20.41
N ILE A 84 10.06 4.70 -19.21
CA ILE A 84 8.87 4.92 -18.39
C ILE A 84 9.30 5.57 -17.07
N TYR A 85 8.84 6.77 -16.86
CA TYR A 85 9.03 7.53 -15.62
C TYR A 85 8.10 7.00 -14.54
N GLN A 86 8.67 6.65 -13.39
CA GLN A 86 7.90 6.22 -12.23
C GLN A 86 8.62 6.64 -10.95
N PRO A 87 8.29 7.82 -10.42
CA PRO A 87 8.97 8.39 -9.26
C PRO A 87 8.60 7.70 -7.96
N LEU A 88 9.56 7.73 -7.03
CA LEU A 88 9.37 7.56 -5.60
C LEU A 88 9.65 8.90 -4.94
N SER A 89 8.84 9.31 -3.97
CA SER A 89 9.13 10.52 -3.19
C SER A 89 9.23 10.19 -1.71
N ILE A 90 10.01 11.02 -1.01
CA ILE A 90 10.06 11.06 0.45
C ILE A 90 9.65 12.45 0.92
N ILE A 91 8.95 12.50 2.05
CA ILE A 91 8.59 13.75 2.75
C ILE A 91 8.78 13.60 4.25
N ASN A 92 8.96 14.72 4.92
CA ASN A 92 9.15 14.78 6.37
C ASN A 92 10.31 13.89 6.87
N GLY A 93 11.35 13.77 6.02
CA GLY A 93 12.49 12.93 6.32
C GLY A 93 13.50 13.56 7.28
N ASP A 94 14.33 12.71 7.87
CA ASP A 94 15.56 13.15 8.55
C ASP A 94 16.67 13.48 7.53
N ASP A 95 17.82 13.92 7.98
CA ASP A 95 18.96 14.31 7.10
C ASP A 95 19.87 13.14 6.71
N SER A 96 19.47 11.90 6.96
CA SER A 96 20.24 10.71 6.58
C SER A 96 20.25 10.48 5.08
N ASP A 97 21.28 9.80 4.59
CA ASP A 97 21.41 9.43 3.17
C ASP A 97 20.41 8.33 2.77
N LEU A 98 19.99 8.33 1.53
CA LEU A 98 19.14 7.31 0.94
C LEU A 98 19.54 7.05 -0.51
N ALA A 99 19.58 5.78 -0.89
CA ALA A 99 19.72 5.35 -2.28
C ALA A 99 18.42 4.69 -2.75
N VAL A 100 18.03 4.97 -4.00
CA VAL A 100 16.85 4.40 -4.65
C VAL A 100 17.20 4.00 -6.08
N PHE A 101 16.74 2.81 -6.49
CA PHE A 101 16.86 2.35 -7.86
C PHE A 101 15.54 1.69 -8.30
N PHE A 102 14.95 2.17 -9.36
CA PHE A 102 13.72 1.63 -9.93
C PHE A 102 14.03 0.61 -11.02
N GLN A 103 13.29 -0.49 -11.04
CA GLN A 103 13.41 -1.54 -12.05
C GLN A 103 12.05 -2.05 -12.48
N ARG A 104 11.86 -2.24 -13.78
CA ARG A 104 10.67 -2.84 -14.39
C ARG A 104 10.90 -4.31 -14.67
N ILE A 105 11.14 -5.06 -13.62
CA ILE A 105 11.23 -6.52 -13.63
C ILE A 105 10.49 -7.08 -12.43
N SER A 106 10.14 -8.37 -12.51
CA SER A 106 9.61 -9.10 -11.36
C SER A 106 10.64 -9.16 -10.22
N PHE A 107 10.18 -8.98 -9.00
CA PHE A 107 11.02 -9.23 -7.83
C PHE A 107 11.21 -10.74 -7.64
N GLU A 108 12.35 -11.15 -7.07
CA GLU A 108 12.68 -12.58 -6.91
C GLU A 108 11.69 -13.32 -6.01
N ASP A 109 11.25 -12.69 -4.93
CA ASP A 109 10.27 -13.24 -3.99
C ASP A 109 8.93 -12.54 -4.17
N ILE A 110 7.93 -13.28 -4.63
CA ILE A 110 6.54 -12.85 -4.79
C ILE A 110 5.60 -13.57 -3.81
N SER A 111 6.14 -14.12 -2.71
CA SER A 111 5.35 -14.77 -1.67
C SER A 111 4.42 -13.77 -1.00
N LEU A 112 3.13 -14.05 -1.03
CA LEU A 112 2.11 -13.16 -0.49
C LEU A 112 2.16 -13.16 1.05
N PRO A 113 2.31 -11.99 1.69
CA PRO A 113 2.08 -11.88 3.12
C PRO A 113 0.59 -12.08 3.43
N LYS A 114 0.30 -12.40 4.69
CA LYS A 114 -1.07 -12.58 5.14
C LYS A 114 -1.93 -11.34 4.85
N GLY A 115 -3.16 -11.56 4.35
CA GLY A 115 -4.12 -10.50 4.03
C GLY A 115 -3.81 -9.73 2.73
N VAL A 116 -2.77 -10.11 1.99
CA VAL A 116 -2.43 -9.54 0.68
C VAL A 116 -2.91 -10.45 -0.43
N ASN A 117 -3.67 -9.88 -1.38
CA ASN A 117 -4.25 -10.61 -2.50
C ASN A 117 -3.31 -10.71 -3.70
N PHE A 118 -2.48 -9.68 -3.90
CA PHE A 118 -1.49 -9.65 -4.97
C PHE A 118 -0.28 -8.78 -4.60
N ILE A 119 0.85 -9.05 -5.25
CA ILE A 119 2.04 -8.19 -5.28
C ILE A 119 2.27 -7.83 -6.75
N SER A 120 2.53 -6.54 -7.04
CA SER A 120 2.93 -6.17 -8.39
C SER A 120 4.23 -6.87 -8.77
N ASN A 121 4.18 -7.65 -9.84
CA ASN A 121 5.35 -8.33 -10.41
C ASN A 121 5.93 -7.57 -11.61
N GLN A 122 5.47 -6.36 -11.87
CA GLN A 122 5.86 -5.54 -13.01
C GLN A 122 7.03 -4.61 -12.68
N PHE A 123 7.15 -4.19 -11.42
CA PHE A 123 8.13 -3.20 -11.01
C PHE A 123 8.39 -3.21 -9.50
N HIS A 124 9.53 -2.66 -9.11
CA HIS A 124 9.88 -2.37 -7.72
C HIS A 124 10.95 -1.29 -7.62
N TRP A 125 11.06 -0.69 -6.45
CA TRP A 125 12.17 0.21 -6.09
C TRP A 125 13.07 -0.49 -5.08
N LEU A 126 14.33 -0.71 -5.44
CA LEU A 126 15.37 -1.10 -4.49
C LEU A 126 15.77 0.11 -3.65
N VAL A 127 15.98 -0.08 -2.37
CA VAL A 127 16.35 0.99 -1.45
C VAL A 127 17.48 0.58 -0.53
N SER A 128 18.32 1.56 -0.14
CA SER A 128 19.40 1.35 0.82
C SER A 128 19.73 2.67 1.53
N GLY A 129 19.72 2.67 2.84
CA GLY A 129 20.05 3.84 3.67
C GLY A 129 19.37 3.81 5.03
N GLU A 130 19.77 4.75 5.90
CA GLU A 130 19.29 4.82 7.29
C GLU A 130 18.15 5.83 7.49
N LYS A 131 17.69 6.45 6.40
CA LYS A 131 16.66 7.51 6.44
C LYS A 131 15.36 7.04 7.07
N ARG A 132 14.71 7.96 7.78
CA ARG A 132 13.32 7.83 8.21
C ARG A 132 12.51 8.93 7.56
N ALA A 133 11.49 8.57 6.81
CA ALA A 133 10.61 9.52 6.10
C ALA A 133 9.26 8.88 5.80
N GLN A 134 8.25 9.67 5.47
CA GLN A 134 7.08 9.17 4.80
C GLN A 134 7.45 8.82 3.35
N LEU A 135 6.91 7.69 2.88
CA LEU A 135 7.16 7.16 1.54
C LEU A 135 5.94 7.41 0.65
N TRP A 136 6.19 7.97 -0.54
CA TRP A 136 5.21 8.05 -1.62
C TRP A 136 5.65 7.17 -2.78
N LEU A 137 4.81 6.22 -3.18
CA LEU A 137 4.97 5.43 -4.40
C LEU A 137 3.97 5.88 -5.44
N SER A 138 4.41 6.01 -6.68
CA SER A 138 3.53 6.33 -7.80
C SER A 138 3.20 5.08 -8.62
N TRP A 139 2.08 5.11 -9.33
CA TRP A 139 1.78 4.19 -10.42
C TRP A 139 1.26 4.95 -11.64
N ASN A 140 1.35 4.31 -12.80
CA ASN A 140 0.83 4.79 -14.06
C ASN A 140 0.22 3.62 -14.87
N THR A 141 -0.27 3.86 -16.07
CA THR A 141 -0.86 2.84 -16.95
C THR A 141 0.06 1.64 -17.18
N ASN A 142 1.38 1.85 -17.17
CA ASN A 142 2.38 0.79 -17.34
C ASN A 142 2.59 -0.07 -16.09
N SER A 143 2.00 0.30 -14.98
CA SER A 143 2.01 -0.48 -13.73
C SER A 143 1.04 -1.64 -13.78
N LEU A 144 0.08 -1.63 -14.73
CA LEU A 144 -0.91 -2.67 -14.99
C LEU A 144 -1.74 -3.09 -13.76
N LEU A 145 -1.95 -2.19 -12.80
CA LEU A 145 -2.69 -2.50 -11.57
C LEU A 145 -4.14 -2.86 -11.85
N ASN A 146 -4.74 -2.30 -12.90
CA ASN A 146 -6.08 -2.62 -13.37
C ASN A 146 -6.25 -4.07 -13.89
N GLN A 147 -5.16 -4.81 -14.08
CA GLN A 147 -5.19 -6.25 -14.38
C GLN A 147 -5.14 -7.12 -13.12
N MET A 148 -4.88 -6.53 -11.96
CA MET A 148 -4.67 -7.21 -10.69
C MET A 148 -5.82 -7.00 -9.70
N THR A 149 -6.48 -5.84 -9.78
CA THR A 149 -7.64 -5.48 -8.95
C THR A 149 -8.54 -4.49 -9.66
N ASP A 150 -9.82 -4.45 -9.28
CA ASP A 150 -10.79 -3.42 -9.69
C ASP A 150 -10.97 -2.36 -8.59
N ALA A 151 -10.37 -2.56 -7.42
CA ALA A 151 -10.58 -1.75 -6.22
C ALA A 151 -9.37 -0.88 -5.90
N LEU A 152 -9.50 0.42 -6.14
CA LEU A 152 -8.46 1.41 -5.86
C LEU A 152 -8.09 1.47 -4.37
N ASP A 153 -9.07 1.26 -3.52
CA ASP A 153 -8.92 1.31 -2.05
C ASP A 153 -8.29 0.05 -1.43
N GLU A 154 -8.07 -1.00 -2.24
CA GLU A 154 -7.28 -2.16 -1.84
C GLU A 154 -5.77 -1.94 -1.98
N LEU A 155 -5.35 -0.92 -2.73
CA LEU A 155 -3.93 -0.69 -2.96
C LEU A 155 -3.20 -0.33 -1.68
N VAL A 156 -2.06 -0.99 -1.46
CA VAL A 156 -1.17 -0.78 -0.32
C VAL A 156 0.28 -0.73 -0.75
N ILE A 157 1.10 -0.05 0.06
CA ILE A 157 2.55 -0.14 -0.06
C ILE A 157 3.02 -1.46 0.56
N LEU A 158 3.86 -2.18 -0.15
CA LEU A 158 4.56 -3.36 0.35
C LEU A 158 6.05 -3.07 0.47
N GLY A 159 6.62 -3.42 1.61
CA GLY A 159 8.05 -3.32 1.89
C GLY A 159 8.69 -4.71 2.07
N TYR A 160 9.78 -4.99 1.37
CA TYR A 160 10.51 -6.25 1.46
C TYR A 160 11.59 -6.16 2.54
N THR A 161 11.50 -7.04 3.52
CA THR A 161 12.43 -7.16 4.66
C THR A 161 13.35 -8.38 4.51
N ASN A 162 14.12 -8.70 5.53
CA ASN A 162 14.89 -9.94 5.57
C ASN A 162 14.02 -11.22 5.70
N THR A 163 12.75 -11.07 6.04
CA THR A 163 11.82 -12.19 6.29
C THR A 163 10.71 -12.28 5.24
N GLY A 164 10.69 -11.40 4.23
CA GLY A 164 9.69 -11.35 3.18
C GLY A 164 8.96 -10.00 3.11
N TRP A 165 7.91 -9.96 2.32
CA TRP A 165 7.06 -8.79 2.18
C TRP A 165 6.20 -8.54 3.42
N GLU A 166 5.97 -7.28 3.75
CA GLU A 166 5.01 -6.84 4.75
C GLU A 166 4.23 -5.62 4.26
N VAL A 167 3.01 -5.48 4.77
CA VAL A 167 2.17 -4.33 4.47
C VAL A 167 2.66 -3.12 5.28
N ILE A 168 2.81 -1.99 4.59
CA ILE A 168 3.05 -0.69 5.21
C ILE A 168 1.72 0.07 5.20
N ALA A 169 1.24 0.46 6.37
CA ALA A 169 0.03 1.27 6.51
C ALA A 169 0.11 2.49 5.60
N SER A 170 -0.82 2.59 4.67
CA SER A 170 -0.78 3.58 3.61
C SER A 170 -2.18 3.97 3.16
N GLN A 171 -2.30 5.16 2.60
CA GLN A 171 -3.52 5.71 2.03
C GLN A 171 -3.26 6.24 0.62
N LEU A 172 -4.33 6.44 -0.13
CA LEU A 172 -4.23 7.13 -1.41
C LEU A 172 -3.66 8.53 -1.18
N GLY A 173 -2.62 8.87 -1.92
CA GLY A 173 -2.01 10.19 -1.85
C GLY A 173 -2.96 11.23 -2.45
N LEU A 174 -3.20 12.32 -1.73
CA LEU A 174 -4.04 13.42 -2.22
C LEU A 174 -3.34 14.30 -3.25
N PHE A 175 -2.02 14.19 -3.35
CA PHE A 175 -1.20 14.99 -4.28
C PHE A 175 -0.09 14.12 -4.85
N ALA A 176 -0.12 13.88 -6.13
CA ALA A 176 1.11 13.58 -6.85
C ALA A 176 2.02 14.82 -6.79
N ALA A 177 3.31 14.69 -7.06
CA ALA A 177 4.24 15.84 -7.16
C ALA A 177 3.71 16.96 -8.07
N ASP A 178 2.75 16.66 -8.94
CA ASP A 178 2.08 17.56 -9.87
C ASP A 178 0.64 17.94 -9.46
N GLY A 179 0.19 17.62 -8.25
CA GLY A 179 -1.12 18.00 -7.72
C GLY A 179 -2.31 17.17 -8.22
N ILE A 180 -2.07 16.00 -8.82
CA ILE A 180 -3.13 15.11 -9.32
C ILE A 180 -3.62 14.22 -8.19
N THR A 181 -4.92 14.25 -7.92
CA THR A 181 -5.57 13.30 -7.00
C THR A 181 -5.77 11.97 -7.72
N PRO A 182 -5.31 10.83 -7.19
CA PRO A 182 -5.55 9.55 -7.83
C PRO A 182 -7.05 9.23 -7.82
N THR A 183 -7.59 9.02 -9.00
CA THR A 183 -9.01 8.72 -9.21
C THR A 183 -9.22 7.37 -9.88
N SER A 184 -8.13 6.71 -10.30
CA SER A 184 -8.21 5.46 -11.06
C SER A 184 -6.99 4.57 -10.82
N LEU A 185 -7.10 3.31 -11.23
CA LEU A 185 -6.00 2.35 -11.27
C LEU A 185 -5.00 2.62 -12.41
N GLU A 186 -5.26 3.62 -13.25
CA GLU A 186 -4.38 3.98 -14.37
C GLU A 186 -3.21 4.85 -13.91
N GLU A 187 -3.44 5.78 -12.97
CA GLU A 187 -2.38 6.60 -12.39
C GLU A 187 -2.74 7.07 -10.97
N GLY A 188 -1.72 7.25 -10.14
CA GLY A 188 -1.90 7.74 -8.80
C GLY A 188 -0.69 7.57 -7.90
N THR A 189 -0.92 7.78 -6.60
CA THR A 189 0.10 7.64 -5.57
C THR A 189 -0.47 7.02 -4.29
N LEU A 190 0.39 6.27 -3.59
CA LEU A 190 0.19 5.82 -2.21
C LEU A 190 1.16 6.55 -1.29
N LEU A 191 0.67 6.97 -0.14
CA LEU A 191 1.46 7.61 0.92
C LEU A 191 1.46 6.72 2.15
N SER A 192 2.62 6.44 2.73
CA SER A 192 2.68 5.80 4.04
C SER A 192 2.07 6.71 5.11
N GLU A 193 1.31 6.13 6.05
CA GLU A 193 0.67 6.91 7.13
C GLU A 193 1.72 7.54 8.07
N ASP A 194 2.80 6.80 8.33
CA ASP A 194 3.88 7.19 9.22
C ASP A 194 5.23 7.29 8.50
N ASN A 195 6.21 7.92 9.18
CA ASN A 195 7.62 7.86 8.81
C ASN A 195 8.16 6.44 9.01
N ILE A 196 8.59 5.80 7.93
CA ILE A 196 9.15 4.46 7.96
C ILE A 196 10.69 4.49 8.05
N PRO A 197 11.33 3.52 8.72
CA PRO A 197 12.78 3.36 8.70
C PRO A 197 13.20 2.61 7.42
N PHE A 198 13.83 3.28 6.48
CA PHE A 198 14.24 2.68 5.21
C PHE A 198 15.29 1.55 5.40
N SER A 199 16.09 1.60 6.46
CA SER A 199 17.07 0.54 6.79
C SER A 199 16.46 -0.84 7.08
N ARG A 200 15.15 -0.88 7.35
CA ARG A 200 14.41 -2.15 7.51
C ARG A 200 14.15 -2.85 6.20
N TYR A 201 14.08 -2.11 5.10
CA TYR A 201 13.61 -2.57 3.81
C TYR A 201 14.73 -2.63 2.77
N LYS A 202 14.61 -3.57 1.85
CA LYS A 202 15.46 -3.73 0.67
C LYS A 202 14.77 -3.23 -0.61
N ALA A 203 13.45 -3.34 -0.63
CA ALA A 203 12.64 -2.94 -1.78
C ALA A 203 11.25 -2.49 -1.34
N PHE A 204 10.61 -1.73 -2.23
CA PHE A 204 9.18 -1.40 -2.15
C PHE A 204 8.49 -1.73 -3.46
N THR A 205 7.22 -2.10 -3.38
CA THR A 205 6.31 -2.21 -4.51
C THR A 205 4.88 -1.90 -4.08
N ILE A 206 3.95 -1.99 -5.01
CA ILE A 206 2.51 -1.85 -4.75
C ILE A 206 1.88 -3.24 -4.76
N GLY A 207 1.02 -3.49 -3.82
CA GLY A 207 0.19 -4.68 -3.76
C GLY A 207 -1.25 -4.34 -3.46
N GLY A 208 -2.10 -5.37 -3.39
CA GLY A 208 -3.48 -5.25 -2.92
C GLY A 208 -3.64 -6.03 -1.62
N ALA A 209 -4.01 -5.33 -0.58
CA ALA A 209 -4.47 -5.94 0.65
C ALA A 209 -5.99 -5.84 0.69
N LYS A 210 -6.62 -6.95 1.08
CA LYS A 210 -8.04 -6.91 1.37
C LYS A 210 -8.25 -5.89 2.49
N LYS A 211 -8.86 -4.76 2.19
CA LYS A 211 -9.29 -3.85 3.24
C LYS A 211 -10.26 -4.64 4.10
N ILE A 212 -9.97 -4.79 5.37
CA ILE A 212 -10.96 -5.23 6.35
C ILE A 212 -12.01 -4.13 6.35
N THR A 213 -13.03 -4.31 5.52
CA THR A 213 -14.16 -3.40 5.51
C THR A 213 -14.80 -3.59 6.86
N SER A 214 -14.84 -2.57 7.69
CA SER A 214 -15.46 -2.64 9.00
C SER A 214 -16.88 -3.14 8.82
N ILE A 215 -17.16 -4.32 9.33
CA ILE A 215 -18.53 -4.83 9.42
C ILE A 215 -19.28 -4.01 10.46
N MET A 216 -20.57 -3.77 10.24
CA MET A 216 -21.47 -3.28 11.28
C MET A 216 -22.39 -4.41 11.72
N VAL A 217 -22.29 -4.76 12.99
CA VAL A 217 -23.04 -5.88 13.59
C VAL A 217 -24.30 -5.34 14.23
N SER A 218 -25.46 -5.86 13.85
CA SER A 218 -26.73 -5.51 14.47
C SER A 218 -26.77 -6.04 15.92
N GLU A 219 -27.16 -5.20 16.87
CA GLU A 219 -27.22 -5.55 18.29
C GLU A 219 -28.50 -6.30 18.68
N GLY A 220 -29.49 -6.34 17.79
CA GLY A 220 -30.80 -6.95 18.05
C GLY A 220 -31.22 -7.94 17.00
N LEU A 221 -31.91 -8.98 17.45
CA LEU A 221 -32.54 -10.01 16.64
C LEU A 221 -33.93 -10.27 17.21
N THR A 222 -34.97 -10.11 16.36
CA THR A 222 -36.37 -10.26 16.76
C THR A 222 -37.11 -11.22 15.83
N PRO A 223 -36.87 -12.54 15.93
CA PRO A 223 -37.37 -13.52 14.97
C PRO A 223 -38.87 -13.84 15.20
N ASN A 224 -39.73 -12.85 14.94
CA ASN A 224 -41.19 -12.93 15.14
C ASN A 224 -41.97 -13.12 13.84
N GLY A 225 -41.28 -13.12 12.66
CA GLY A 225 -41.86 -13.32 11.35
C GLY A 225 -42.50 -12.09 10.71
N ASP A 226 -42.14 -10.87 11.16
CA ASP A 226 -42.63 -9.60 10.62
C ASP A 226 -41.74 -9.03 9.51
N ASN A 227 -40.65 -9.73 9.15
CA ASN A 227 -39.60 -9.36 8.20
C ASN A 227 -38.71 -8.18 8.65
N VAL A 228 -38.73 -7.84 9.95
CA VAL A 228 -37.84 -6.84 10.53
C VAL A 228 -36.97 -7.49 11.60
N ASN A 229 -35.65 -7.53 11.37
CA ASN A 229 -34.68 -8.17 12.27
C ASN A 229 -34.99 -9.64 12.59
N ASP A 230 -35.68 -10.36 11.71
CA ASP A 230 -35.95 -11.80 11.87
C ASP A 230 -34.69 -12.65 11.74
N THR A 231 -33.66 -12.11 11.12
CA THR A 231 -32.33 -12.72 11.01
C THR A 231 -31.26 -11.74 11.47
N TRP A 232 -30.13 -12.30 11.92
CA TRP A 232 -29.02 -11.48 12.39
C TRP A 232 -28.26 -10.86 11.21
N TYR A 233 -28.37 -9.54 11.08
CA TYR A 233 -27.77 -8.78 10.01
C TYR A 233 -26.39 -8.25 10.40
N ILE A 234 -25.41 -8.54 9.56
CA ILE A 234 -24.05 -8.02 9.68
C ILE A 234 -23.72 -7.34 8.33
N GLU A 235 -23.63 -6.03 8.33
CA GLU A 235 -23.34 -5.25 7.13
C GLU A 235 -21.93 -5.53 6.63
N ASN A 236 -21.75 -5.63 5.31
CA ASN A 236 -20.49 -5.94 4.61
C ASN A 236 -19.91 -7.34 4.89
N ILE A 237 -20.61 -8.24 5.52
CA ILE A 237 -20.10 -9.59 5.84
C ILE A 237 -19.86 -10.44 4.58
N GLU A 238 -20.59 -10.15 3.49
CA GLU A 238 -20.44 -10.82 2.21
C GLU A 238 -19.04 -10.64 1.58
N ARG A 239 -18.29 -9.64 2.06
CA ARG A 239 -16.90 -9.37 1.64
C ARG A 239 -15.88 -10.27 2.35
N HIS A 240 -16.34 -11.09 3.27
CA HIS A 240 -15.53 -11.99 4.10
C HIS A 240 -15.93 -13.45 3.86
N PRO A 241 -15.52 -14.08 2.73
CA PRO A 241 -15.97 -15.41 2.34
C PRO A 241 -15.47 -16.53 3.27
N ASP A 242 -14.46 -16.27 4.09
CA ASP A 242 -13.86 -17.23 5.01
C ASP A 242 -14.22 -16.97 6.48
N VAL A 243 -15.25 -16.12 6.73
CA VAL A 243 -15.62 -15.71 8.07
C VAL A 243 -15.96 -16.88 8.98
N VAL A 244 -15.54 -16.79 10.25
CA VAL A 244 -15.95 -17.68 11.32
C VAL A 244 -16.75 -16.89 12.36
N ILE A 245 -17.99 -17.29 12.57
CA ILE A 245 -18.89 -16.67 13.54
C ILE A 245 -19.21 -17.68 14.64
N ARG A 246 -19.07 -17.25 15.90
CA ARG A 246 -19.45 -18.02 17.08
C ARG A 246 -20.32 -17.17 17.99
N VAL A 247 -21.42 -17.77 18.47
CA VAL A 247 -22.28 -17.11 19.46
C VAL A 247 -22.39 -18.01 20.69
N TYR A 248 -22.34 -17.39 21.86
CA TYR A 248 -22.31 -18.08 23.14
C TYR A 248 -23.44 -17.59 24.07
N ASN A 249 -23.99 -18.48 24.83
CA ASN A 249 -24.89 -18.13 25.92
C ASN A 249 -24.13 -17.58 27.14
N ARG A 250 -24.84 -17.08 28.14
CA ARG A 250 -24.28 -16.52 29.38
C ARG A 250 -23.39 -17.46 30.19
N TRP A 251 -23.47 -18.79 29.95
CA TRP A 251 -22.64 -19.79 30.60
C TRP A 251 -21.41 -20.20 29.77
N GLY A 252 -21.18 -19.55 28.64
CA GLY A 252 -20.07 -19.85 27.73
C GLY A 252 -20.33 -21.05 26.81
N GLY A 253 -21.55 -21.59 26.80
CA GLY A 253 -21.94 -22.64 25.85
C GLY A 253 -22.15 -22.04 24.46
N GLU A 254 -21.49 -22.61 23.43
CA GLU A 254 -21.67 -22.23 22.05
C GLU A 254 -23.07 -22.63 21.56
N VAL A 255 -23.83 -21.64 21.09
CA VAL A 255 -25.22 -21.82 20.60
C VAL A 255 -25.31 -21.72 19.08
N PHE A 256 -24.38 -21.01 18.45
CA PHE A 256 -24.28 -20.91 17.01
C PHE A 256 -22.83 -20.95 16.56
N PHE A 257 -22.60 -21.62 15.45
CA PHE A 257 -21.32 -21.68 14.76
C PHE A 257 -21.55 -21.60 13.26
N HIS A 258 -20.81 -20.73 12.57
CA HIS A 258 -20.81 -20.63 11.13
C HIS A 258 -19.36 -20.46 10.64
N GLN A 259 -19.04 -21.06 9.49
CA GLN A 259 -17.77 -20.90 8.80
C GLN A 259 -18.00 -20.82 7.30
N GLY A 260 -17.36 -19.89 6.63
CA GLY A 260 -17.53 -19.61 5.22
C GLY A 260 -18.49 -18.44 4.96
N ILE A 261 -19.01 -18.32 3.75
CA ILE A 261 -19.88 -17.20 3.35
C ILE A 261 -21.13 -17.16 4.23
N TYR A 262 -21.31 -16.08 4.99
CA TYR A 262 -22.47 -15.84 5.82
C TYR A 262 -23.50 -14.97 5.08
N ASN A 263 -24.73 -15.45 4.96
CA ASN A 263 -25.79 -14.82 4.16
C ASN A 263 -26.79 -14.01 5.01
N ASN A 264 -26.44 -13.64 6.24
CA ASN A 264 -27.35 -12.95 7.16
C ASN A 264 -28.65 -13.74 7.41
N ASP A 265 -28.55 -15.05 7.55
CA ASP A 265 -29.67 -16.00 7.56
C ASP A 265 -29.92 -16.67 8.93
N TRP A 266 -29.10 -16.38 9.97
CA TRP A 266 -29.33 -16.94 11.28
C TRP A 266 -30.47 -16.23 12.02
N GLY A 267 -31.54 -16.99 12.31
CA GLY A 267 -32.75 -16.52 12.99
C GLY A 267 -32.79 -16.83 14.50
N GLY A 268 -31.63 -16.84 15.18
CA GLY A 268 -31.63 -17.08 16.65
C GLY A 268 -31.95 -18.50 17.04
N THR A 269 -31.57 -19.51 16.25
CA THR A 269 -31.80 -20.93 16.55
C THR A 269 -30.55 -21.61 17.09
N TYR A 270 -30.74 -22.63 17.90
CA TYR A 270 -29.66 -23.40 18.52
C TYR A 270 -29.05 -24.40 17.52
N LYS A 271 -27.72 -24.34 17.30
CA LYS A 271 -26.90 -25.32 16.55
C LYS A 271 -27.57 -25.96 15.34
N ASN A 272 -28.20 -25.18 14.49
CA ASN A 272 -28.86 -25.66 13.27
C ASN A 272 -30.07 -26.58 13.49
N ASN A 273 -30.61 -26.70 14.71
CA ASN A 273 -31.93 -27.24 14.92
C ASN A 273 -32.96 -26.10 14.91
N LEU A 274 -34.23 -26.41 14.75
CA LEU A 274 -35.31 -25.42 14.65
C LEU A 274 -35.78 -24.88 16.02
N GLU A 275 -35.05 -25.18 17.12
CA GLU A 275 -35.38 -24.65 18.42
C GLU A 275 -34.87 -23.20 18.53
N THR A 276 -35.77 -22.29 18.83
CA THR A 276 -35.44 -20.89 19.07
C THR A 276 -34.72 -20.73 20.40
N LEU A 277 -33.73 -19.84 20.41
CA LEU A 277 -33.04 -19.47 21.63
C LEU A 277 -33.94 -18.61 22.51
N PRO A 278 -33.90 -18.75 23.85
CA PRO A 278 -34.64 -17.89 24.78
C PRO A 278 -34.25 -16.38 24.63
N ASP A 279 -35.19 -15.53 25.01
CA ASP A 279 -34.95 -14.09 25.15
C ASP A 279 -33.81 -13.84 26.13
N ALA A 280 -32.67 -13.37 25.61
CA ALA A 280 -31.47 -13.11 26.41
C ALA A 280 -30.40 -12.38 25.62
N PRO A 281 -29.38 -11.81 26.29
CA PRO A 281 -28.15 -11.42 25.65
C PRO A 281 -27.28 -12.64 25.36
N TYR A 282 -26.66 -12.63 24.19
CA TYR A 282 -25.68 -13.62 23.72
C TYR A 282 -24.39 -12.92 23.32
N TYR A 283 -23.25 -13.57 23.60
CA TYR A 283 -21.95 -13.02 23.27
C TYR A 283 -21.48 -13.58 21.95
N TYR A 284 -21.10 -12.70 21.01
CA TYR A 284 -20.58 -13.15 19.72
C TYR A 284 -19.08 -12.86 19.57
N ARG A 285 -18.44 -13.68 18.74
CA ARG A 285 -17.07 -13.49 18.24
C ARG A 285 -17.06 -13.74 16.75
N ILE A 286 -16.44 -12.83 16.00
CA ILE A 286 -16.30 -12.89 14.55
C ILE A 286 -14.83 -12.78 14.21
N ASP A 287 -14.32 -13.79 13.50
CA ASP A 287 -13.02 -13.89 12.89
C ASP A 287 -13.26 -13.77 11.37
N LEU A 288 -12.82 -12.69 10.74
CA LEU A 288 -13.24 -12.31 9.38
C LEU A 288 -12.56 -13.12 8.28
N ASP A 289 -11.38 -13.68 8.54
CA ASP A 289 -10.56 -14.40 7.56
C ASP A 289 -10.12 -15.79 8.02
N ASN A 290 -10.71 -16.31 9.11
CA ASN A 290 -10.46 -17.64 9.68
C ASN A 290 -8.99 -17.86 10.07
N ASP A 291 -8.36 -16.84 10.60
CA ASP A 291 -6.96 -16.89 11.01
C ASP A 291 -6.77 -17.20 12.50
N GLY A 292 -7.88 -17.28 13.25
CA GLY A 292 -7.93 -17.51 14.68
C GLY A 292 -7.85 -16.24 15.51
N TYR A 293 -7.68 -15.06 14.88
CA TYR A 293 -7.81 -13.77 15.52
C TYR A 293 -9.28 -13.31 15.44
N VAL A 294 -9.77 -12.64 16.46
CA VAL A 294 -11.16 -12.16 16.54
C VAL A 294 -11.16 -10.66 16.35
N GLU A 295 -11.61 -10.19 15.17
CA GLU A 295 -11.67 -8.75 14.86
C GLU A 295 -12.88 -8.07 15.51
N HIS A 296 -13.99 -8.78 15.61
CA HIS A 296 -15.21 -8.24 16.21
C HIS A 296 -15.76 -9.16 17.29
N GLN A 297 -16.17 -8.57 18.40
CA GLN A 297 -16.85 -9.26 19.49
C GLN A 297 -17.78 -8.31 20.24
N GLY A 298 -18.88 -8.83 20.75
CA GLY A 298 -19.87 -8.02 21.44
C GLY A 298 -21.09 -8.81 21.88
N TRP A 299 -22.17 -8.11 22.10
CA TRP A 299 -23.43 -8.69 22.54
C TRP A 299 -24.51 -8.50 21.50
N ILE A 300 -25.31 -9.55 21.30
CA ILE A 300 -26.57 -9.51 20.55
C ILE A 300 -27.71 -9.86 21.49
N TYR A 301 -28.81 -9.15 21.38
CA TYR A 301 -30.02 -9.39 22.17
C TYR A 301 -31.05 -10.07 21.31
N ILE A 302 -31.49 -11.26 21.72
CA ILE A 302 -32.62 -12.01 21.12
C ILE A 302 -33.87 -11.69 21.92
N ASN A 303 -34.94 -11.30 21.24
CA ASN A 303 -36.27 -11.04 21.84
C ASN A 303 -37.34 -11.44 20.83
N HIS A 304 -38.37 -12.17 21.26
CA HIS A 304 -39.46 -12.67 20.41
C HIS A 304 -40.72 -11.84 20.53
#